data_90399e48e0646b18d9c9b78f35f62e9e
#
_entry.id   90399e48e0646b18d9c9b78f35f62e9e
#
_cell.length_a   1.000
_cell.length_b   1.000
_cell.length_c   1.000
_cell.angle_alpha   90.00
_cell.angle_beta   90.00
_cell.angle_gamma   90.00
#
_symmetry.space_group_name_H-M   'P 1'
#
loop_
_entity.id
_entity.type
_entity.pdbx_description
1 polymer ?
#
loop_
_entity_poly.entity_id
_entity_poly.type
_entity_poly.pdbx_seq_one_letter_code
_entity_poly.pdbx_strand_id
1 'polypeptide(L)'
;EKDTPWQRLLLSAESSMFGSGIAGFRRENEKKYVKSMFHAAYRREVFEKVGLFNENLGRTEDNEMHYRIRQAGYRLCYDPQIHSWQYVRSSIPGMMKQKYGNGDWVARTLGVCPGCLSIYHFVPFAFVIAILVTSILVALKKPFLAIAMWITYWCGAIGMAILSVKNEAKHICQLLLPGIFFLLHLSYGMGSVVGMGKMIKDKITKK
;
A
#
# COMPACT_ATOMS: atom_id res chain seq x y z
N GLU A 1 13.26 4.95 23.22
CA GLU A 1 13.52 6.00 22.21
C GLU A 1 12.47 7.11 22.40
N LYS A 2 12.92 8.37 22.45
CA LYS A 2 12.00 9.49 22.55
C LYS A 2 11.29 9.68 21.20
N ASP A 3 10.00 9.41 21.16
CA ASP A 3 9.14 9.68 20.02
C ASP A 3 9.10 11.20 19.72
N THR A 4 9.75 11.60 18.66
CA THR A 4 9.68 12.99 18.21
C THR A 4 8.33 13.27 17.52
N PRO A 5 7.83 14.53 17.51
CA PRO A 5 6.62 14.89 16.77
C PRO A 5 6.70 14.51 15.29
N TRP A 6 7.91 14.56 14.71
CA TRP A 6 8.17 14.15 13.34
C TRP A 6 7.98 12.65 13.13
N GLN A 7 8.50 11.80 14.01
CA GLN A 7 8.32 10.35 13.94
C GLN A 7 6.85 9.96 14.10
N ARG A 8 6.10 10.62 14.99
CA ARG A 8 4.64 10.42 15.13
C ARG A 8 3.89 10.79 13.86
N LEU A 9 4.26 11.91 13.21
CA LEU A 9 3.68 12.31 11.94
C LEU A 9 3.87 11.23 10.86
N LEU A 10 5.09 10.69 10.71
CA LEU A 10 5.40 9.63 9.76
C LEU A 10 4.68 8.32 10.10
N LEU A 11 4.56 8.01 11.38
CA LEU A 11 3.79 6.85 11.85
C LEU A 11 2.30 7.02 11.53
N SER A 12 1.72 8.20 11.77
CA SER A 12 0.34 8.52 11.41
C SER A 12 0.11 8.38 9.90
N ALA A 13 1.07 8.83 9.08
CA ALA A 13 1.01 8.68 7.63
C ALA A 13 1.03 7.20 7.19
N GLU A 14 1.84 6.35 7.85
CA GLU A 14 1.95 4.93 7.51
C GLU A 14 0.75 4.12 8.03
N SER A 15 0.24 4.43 9.23
CA SER A 15 -0.84 3.68 9.88
C SER A 15 -2.25 4.09 9.41
N SER A 16 -2.40 5.29 8.84
CA SER A 16 -3.67 5.77 8.32
C SER A 16 -4.22 4.88 7.20
N MET A 17 -5.55 4.72 7.17
CA MET A 17 -6.25 4.04 6.05
C MET A 17 -5.94 4.69 4.70
N PHE A 18 -5.78 5.99 4.67
CA PHE A 18 -5.45 6.75 3.47
C PHE A 18 -3.97 6.62 3.07
N GLY A 19 -3.11 6.23 4.01
CA GLY A 19 -1.69 5.99 3.76
C GLY A 19 -1.40 4.54 3.35
N SER A 20 -1.25 3.65 4.33
CA SER A 20 -0.94 2.22 4.10
C SER A 20 -1.78 1.28 4.95
N GLY A 21 -2.55 1.83 5.87
CA GLY A 21 -3.29 1.09 6.88
C GLY A 21 -4.57 0.41 6.39
N ILE A 22 -4.81 0.28 5.07
CA ILE A 22 -6.01 -0.39 4.51
C ILE A 22 -6.03 -1.88 4.90
N ALA A 23 -4.88 -2.50 5.12
CA ALA A 23 -4.81 -3.89 5.54
C ALA A 23 -5.50 -4.07 6.91
N GLY A 24 -6.65 -4.76 6.92
CA GLY A 24 -7.55 -4.89 8.06
C GLY A 24 -6.87 -5.47 9.32
N PHE A 25 -5.91 -6.39 9.17
CA PHE A 25 -5.20 -7.01 10.29
C PHE A 25 -4.46 -6.02 11.21
N ARG A 26 -4.11 -4.82 10.75
CA ARG A 26 -3.44 -3.79 11.57
C ARG A 26 -4.34 -3.12 12.60
N ARG A 27 -5.64 -3.37 12.55
CA ARG A 27 -6.66 -2.72 13.39
C ARG A 27 -7.57 -3.71 14.09
N GLU A 28 -7.28 -5.00 13.96
CA GLU A 28 -8.08 -6.04 14.55
C GLU A 28 -7.68 -6.23 16.02
N ASN A 29 -8.70 -6.34 16.86
CA ASN A 29 -8.56 -6.62 18.28
C ASN A 29 -8.99 -8.05 18.63
N GLU A 30 -9.46 -8.81 17.64
CA GLU A 30 -9.97 -10.16 17.85
C GLU A 30 -9.26 -11.16 16.94
N LYS A 31 -9.18 -12.40 17.40
CA LYS A 31 -8.66 -13.52 16.65
C LYS A 31 -9.57 -13.84 15.47
N LYS A 32 -9.03 -13.81 14.25
CA LYS A 32 -9.80 -14.10 13.05
C LYS A 32 -8.97 -14.62 11.89
N TYR A 33 -9.66 -15.19 10.89
CA TYR A 33 -9.03 -15.58 9.64
C TYR A 33 -8.93 -14.40 8.67
N VAL A 34 -7.75 -14.26 8.07
CA VAL A 34 -7.41 -13.16 7.15
C VAL A 34 -6.92 -13.69 5.81
N LYS A 35 -6.98 -12.84 4.78
CA LYS A 35 -6.50 -13.20 3.43
C LYS A 35 -4.98 -13.09 3.29
N SER A 36 -4.38 -12.16 4.00
CA SER A 36 -2.95 -11.90 4.03
C SER A 36 -2.61 -11.21 5.34
N MET A 37 -1.39 -11.34 5.81
CA MET A 37 -0.88 -10.66 7.00
C MET A 37 0.61 -10.37 6.80
N PHE A 38 1.12 -9.50 7.63
CA PHE A 38 2.54 -9.18 7.70
C PHE A 38 3.18 -9.94 8.88
N HIS A 39 4.44 -10.36 8.74
CA HIS A 39 5.17 -11.13 9.76
C HIS A 39 4.45 -12.43 10.19
N ALA A 40 4.05 -13.25 9.22
CA ALA A 40 3.42 -14.53 9.50
C ALA A 40 4.44 -15.61 9.91
N ALA A 41 4.02 -16.49 10.80
CA ALA A 41 4.70 -17.76 11.08
C ALA A 41 3.98 -18.90 10.36
N TYR A 42 4.74 -19.85 9.83
CA TYR A 42 4.21 -20.97 9.06
C TYR A 42 4.66 -22.29 9.65
N ARG A 43 3.78 -23.28 9.64
CA ARG A 43 4.16 -24.67 9.96
C ARG A 43 5.00 -25.23 8.82
N ARG A 44 5.96 -26.10 9.14
CA ARG A 44 6.85 -26.73 8.15
C ARG A 44 6.06 -27.48 7.07
N GLU A 45 5.03 -28.21 7.46
CA GLU A 45 4.15 -28.95 6.56
C GLU A 45 3.49 -28.10 5.47
N VAL A 46 3.29 -26.80 5.74
CA VAL A 46 2.76 -25.86 4.74
C VAL A 46 3.76 -25.67 3.62
N PHE A 47 5.05 -25.47 3.94
CA PHE A 47 6.10 -25.35 2.92
C PHE A 47 6.29 -26.64 2.13
N GLU A 48 6.18 -27.78 2.77
CA GLU A 48 6.26 -29.11 2.12
C GLU A 48 5.13 -29.28 1.08
N LYS A 49 3.93 -28.76 1.38
CA LYS A 49 2.76 -28.88 0.50
C LYS A 49 2.70 -27.81 -0.60
N VAL A 50 3.02 -26.53 -0.29
CA VAL A 50 2.84 -25.42 -1.22
C VAL A 50 4.15 -24.90 -1.80
N GLY A 51 5.31 -25.37 -1.34
CA GLY A 51 6.64 -24.91 -1.73
C GLY A 51 7.07 -23.64 -0.99
N LEU A 52 8.27 -23.18 -1.29
CA LEU A 52 8.90 -22.01 -0.69
C LEU A 52 8.40 -20.69 -1.32
N PHE A 53 8.89 -19.57 -0.84
CA PHE A 53 8.61 -18.25 -1.42
C PHE A 53 9.11 -18.16 -2.86
N ASN A 54 8.39 -17.41 -3.69
CA ASN A 54 8.79 -17.17 -5.07
C ASN A 54 9.93 -16.13 -5.11
N GLU A 55 11.15 -16.58 -5.38
CA GLU A 55 12.37 -15.76 -5.41
C GLU A 55 12.38 -14.71 -6.54
N ASN A 56 11.49 -14.84 -7.54
CA ASN A 56 11.35 -13.86 -8.60
C ASN A 56 10.56 -12.62 -8.16
N LEU A 57 9.98 -12.62 -6.95
CA LEU A 57 9.26 -11.49 -6.38
C LEU A 57 10.12 -10.80 -5.33
N GLY A 58 10.63 -9.62 -5.63
CA GLY A 58 11.41 -8.83 -4.67
C GLY A 58 10.56 -8.11 -3.61
N ARG A 59 9.23 -8.08 -3.80
CA ARG A 59 8.18 -7.69 -2.86
C ARG A 59 6.91 -8.43 -3.23
N THR A 60 5.92 -8.45 -2.33
CA THR A 60 4.65 -9.17 -2.51
C THR A 60 4.79 -10.70 -2.53
N GLU A 61 5.96 -11.22 -2.21
CA GLU A 61 6.23 -12.65 -2.02
C GLU A 61 5.33 -13.26 -0.94
N ASP A 62 5.01 -12.50 0.10
CA ASP A 62 4.07 -12.85 1.16
C ASP A 62 2.63 -12.97 0.62
N ASN A 63 2.17 -12.02 -0.19
CA ASN A 63 0.83 -12.07 -0.79
C ASN A 63 0.67 -13.27 -1.71
N GLU A 64 1.68 -13.59 -2.51
CA GLU A 64 1.71 -14.74 -3.41
C GLU A 64 1.71 -16.06 -2.62
N MET A 65 2.56 -16.17 -1.60
CA MET A 65 2.62 -17.33 -0.71
C MET A 65 1.28 -17.53 0.02
N HIS A 66 0.68 -16.48 0.57
CA HIS A 66 -0.63 -16.53 1.24
C HIS A 66 -1.75 -16.94 0.26
N TYR A 67 -1.65 -16.56 -1.00
CA TYR A 67 -2.58 -17.02 -2.02
C TYR A 67 -2.48 -18.52 -2.23
N ARG A 68 -1.25 -19.08 -2.43
CA ARG A 68 -1.03 -20.53 -2.59
C ARG A 68 -1.47 -21.31 -1.36
N ILE A 69 -1.17 -20.83 -0.16
CA ILE A 69 -1.61 -21.42 1.12
C ILE A 69 -3.14 -21.56 1.15
N ARG A 70 -3.87 -20.53 0.77
CA ARG A 70 -5.35 -20.57 0.73
C ARG A 70 -5.88 -21.49 -0.36
N GLN A 71 -5.24 -21.55 -1.54
CA GLN A 71 -5.60 -22.48 -2.61
C GLN A 71 -5.38 -23.94 -2.19
N ALA A 72 -4.40 -24.20 -1.34
CA ALA A 72 -4.14 -25.52 -0.77
C ALA A 72 -5.10 -25.92 0.38
N GLY A 73 -6.10 -25.07 0.70
CA GLY A 73 -7.13 -25.34 1.71
C GLY A 73 -6.74 -24.88 3.12
N TYR A 74 -5.57 -24.29 3.34
CA TYR A 74 -5.19 -23.74 4.63
C TYR A 74 -5.79 -22.35 4.85
N ARG A 75 -5.82 -21.91 6.10
CA ARG A 75 -6.29 -20.57 6.51
C ARG A 75 -5.23 -19.85 7.30
N LEU A 76 -5.11 -18.55 7.08
CA LEU A 76 -4.23 -17.66 7.84
C LEU A 76 -5.01 -17.12 9.04
N CYS A 77 -4.50 -17.35 10.24
CA CYS A 77 -5.14 -16.89 11.47
C CYS A 77 -4.37 -15.71 12.04
N TYR A 78 -5.03 -14.56 12.16
CA TYR A 78 -4.54 -13.44 12.93
C TYR A 78 -4.88 -13.63 14.40
N ASP A 79 -3.90 -13.47 15.28
CA ASP A 79 -4.07 -13.54 16.73
C ASP A 79 -3.49 -12.26 17.35
N PRO A 80 -4.31 -11.41 18.01
CA PRO A 80 -3.85 -10.15 18.58
C PRO A 80 -2.89 -10.32 19.75
N GLN A 81 -2.74 -11.52 20.31
CA GLN A 81 -1.75 -11.80 21.36
C GLN A 81 -0.32 -11.94 20.80
N ILE A 82 -0.18 -12.14 19.47
CA ILE A 82 1.12 -12.24 18.79
C ILE A 82 1.50 -10.85 18.32
N HIS A 83 2.43 -10.22 19.00
CA HIS A 83 2.89 -8.88 18.69
C HIS A 83 4.16 -8.89 17.85
N SER A 84 4.20 -8.06 16.83
CA SER A 84 5.41 -7.75 16.07
C SER A 84 5.60 -6.23 15.96
N TRP A 85 6.85 -5.78 15.97
CA TRP A 85 7.18 -4.37 15.92
C TRP A 85 7.80 -4.02 14.57
N GLN A 86 7.34 -2.93 13.98
CA GLN A 86 7.86 -2.44 12.72
C GLN A 86 8.33 -0.99 12.88
N TYR A 87 9.57 -0.72 12.53
CA TYR A 87 10.09 0.64 12.44
C TYR A 87 9.62 1.31 11.16
N VAL A 88 8.94 2.44 11.30
CA VAL A 88 8.56 3.30 10.17
C VAL A 88 9.80 4.01 9.64
N ARG A 89 9.84 4.31 8.35
CA ARG A 89 10.93 5.09 7.76
C ARG A 89 11.04 6.45 8.43
N SER A 90 12.25 6.88 8.74
CA SER A 90 12.53 8.12 9.47
C SER A 90 12.44 9.39 8.63
N SER A 91 12.23 9.27 7.32
CA SER A 91 12.20 10.39 6.38
C SER A 91 11.14 10.22 5.29
N ILE A 92 10.61 11.35 4.79
CA ILE A 92 9.67 11.36 3.66
C ILE A 92 10.29 10.72 2.41
N PRO A 93 11.53 11.06 1.98
CA PRO A 93 12.14 10.38 0.83
C PRO A 93 12.24 8.86 1.00
N GLY A 94 12.56 8.39 2.21
CA GLY A 94 12.60 6.97 2.53
C GLY A 94 11.23 6.30 2.41
N MET A 95 10.16 6.96 2.87
CA MET A 95 8.78 6.49 2.70
C MET A 95 8.35 6.49 1.23
N MET A 96 8.65 7.56 0.49
CA MET A 96 8.36 7.66 -0.95
C MET A 96 9.05 6.54 -1.74
N LYS A 97 10.35 6.28 -1.48
CA LYS A 97 11.09 5.17 -2.10
C LYS A 97 10.45 3.81 -1.80
N GLN A 98 10.00 3.62 -0.55
CA GLN A 98 9.30 2.40 -0.16
C GLN A 98 7.97 2.26 -0.91
N LYS A 99 7.16 3.32 -0.99
CA LYS A 99 5.86 3.31 -1.70
C LYS A 99 6.03 3.12 -3.20
N TYR A 100 7.01 3.78 -3.81
CA TYR A 100 7.37 3.54 -5.22
C TYR A 100 7.69 2.06 -5.47
N GLY A 101 8.55 1.47 -4.64
CA GLY A 101 8.89 0.05 -4.75
C GLY A 101 7.68 -0.87 -4.55
N ASN A 102 6.76 -0.54 -3.63
CA ASN A 102 5.53 -1.31 -3.46
C ASN A 102 4.65 -1.25 -4.72
N GLY A 103 4.47 -0.08 -5.32
CA GLY A 103 3.72 0.09 -6.56
C GLY A 103 4.35 -0.68 -7.74
N ASP A 104 5.68 -0.56 -7.92
CA ASP A 104 6.43 -1.27 -8.97
C ASP A 104 6.20 -2.79 -8.87
N TRP A 105 6.36 -3.37 -7.68
CA TRP A 105 6.21 -4.80 -7.48
C TRP A 105 4.76 -5.29 -7.52
N VAL A 106 3.80 -4.53 -7.01
CA VAL A 106 2.37 -4.89 -7.15
C VAL A 106 1.99 -5.00 -8.63
N ALA A 107 2.40 -4.05 -9.46
CA ALA A 107 2.13 -4.09 -10.88
C ALA A 107 2.80 -5.28 -11.57
N ARG A 108 4.06 -5.59 -11.24
CA ARG A 108 4.77 -6.76 -11.78
C ARG A 108 4.16 -8.08 -11.32
N THR A 109 3.72 -8.15 -10.07
CA THR A 109 3.05 -9.33 -9.49
C THR A 109 1.73 -9.65 -10.20
N LEU A 110 1.05 -8.66 -10.78
CA LEU A 110 -0.12 -8.88 -11.63
C LEU A 110 0.19 -9.83 -12.82
N GLY A 111 1.42 -9.82 -13.30
CA GLY A 111 1.88 -10.73 -14.36
C GLY A 111 2.15 -12.17 -13.90
N VAL A 112 2.36 -12.37 -12.58
CA VAL A 112 2.73 -13.67 -11.98
C VAL A 112 1.54 -14.30 -11.28
N CYS A 113 0.86 -13.55 -10.42
CA CYS A 113 -0.24 -14.02 -9.58
C CYS A 113 -1.32 -12.93 -9.42
N PRO A 114 -2.21 -12.74 -10.42
CA PRO A 114 -3.28 -11.73 -10.31
C PRO A 114 -4.20 -11.93 -9.12
N GLY A 115 -4.50 -13.20 -8.79
CA GLY A 115 -5.42 -13.57 -7.71
C GLY A 115 -4.90 -13.29 -6.29
N CYS A 116 -3.61 -13.01 -6.12
CA CYS A 116 -3.05 -12.67 -4.82
C CYS A 116 -3.23 -11.19 -4.46
N LEU A 117 -3.61 -10.35 -5.42
CA LEU A 117 -3.77 -8.92 -5.26
C LEU A 117 -5.23 -8.53 -5.01
N SER A 118 -5.45 -7.48 -4.26
CA SER A 118 -6.76 -6.87 -4.02
C SER A 118 -6.87 -5.56 -4.79
N ILE A 119 -8.10 -5.16 -5.15
CA ILE A 119 -8.36 -3.97 -5.96
C ILE A 119 -7.79 -2.68 -5.36
N TYR A 120 -7.74 -2.58 -4.04
CA TYR A 120 -7.21 -1.40 -3.36
C TYR A 120 -5.71 -1.15 -3.63
N HIS A 121 -4.95 -2.16 -4.03
CA HIS A 121 -3.54 -1.98 -4.43
C HIS A 121 -3.40 -1.10 -5.68
N PHE A 122 -4.46 -1.01 -6.49
CA PHE A 122 -4.45 -0.24 -7.73
C PHE A 122 -5.06 1.16 -7.59
N VAL A 123 -5.57 1.54 -6.42
CA VAL A 123 -6.13 2.88 -6.18
C VAL A 123 -5.10 3.99 -6.45
N PRO A 124 -3.84 3.90 -5.98
CA PRO A 124 -2.84 4.94 -6.30
C PRO A 124 -2.45 4.97 -7.78
N PHE A 125 -2.47 3.81 -8.46
CA PHE A 125 -2.28 3.76 -9.92
C PHE A 125 -3.41 4.50 -10.65
N ALA A 126 -4.67 4.19 -10.32
CA ALA A 126 -5.83 4.88 -10.88
C ALA A 126 -5.80 6.39 -10.61
N PHE A 127 -5.32 6.80 -9.44
CA PHE A 127 -5.15 8.22 -9.10
C PHE A 127 -4.13 8.92 -10.02
N VAL A 128 -2.97 8.31 -10.29
CA VAL A 128 -1.98 8.87 -11.23
C VAL A 128 -2.53 8.94 -12.65
N ILE A 129 -3.24 7.91 -13.10
CA ILE A 129 -3.92 7.96 -14.41
C ILE A 129 -4.97 9.06 -14.46
N ALA A 130 -5.75 9.23 -13.39
CA ALA A 130 -6.74 10.31 -13.30
C ALA A 130 -6.09 11.70 -13.37
N ILE A 131 -4.92 11.90 -12.71
CA ILE A 131 -4.15 13.14 -12.84
C ILE A 131 -3.76 13.40 -14.30
N LEU A 132 -3.23 12.40 -15.00
CA LEU A 132 -2.82 12.53 -16.40
C LEU A 132 -4.01 12.86 -17.30
N VAL A 133 -5.11 12.11 -17.20
CA VAL A 133 -6.31 12.31 -18.01
C VAL A 133 -6.93 13.69 -17.75
N THR A 134 -7.07 14.07 -16.49
CA THR A 134 -7.67 15.36 -16.15
C THR A 134 -6.77 16.52 -16.53
N SER A 135 -5.44 16.37 -16.51
CA SER A 135 -4.49 17.37 -17.01
C SER A 135 -4.66 17.59 -18.53
N ILE A 136 -4.85 16.52 -19.31
CA ILE A 136 -5.15 16.61 -20.73
C ILE A 136 -6.48 17.35 -20.96
N LEU A 137 -7.51 17.04 -20.18
CA LEU A 137 -8.81 17.72 -20.28
C LEU A 137 -8.72 19.21 -19.95
N VAL A 138 -7.88 19.60 -18.99
CA VAL A 138 -7.61 21.01 -18.69
C VAL A 138 -6.96 21.69 -19.91
N ALA A 139 -5.96 21.07 -20.54
CA ALA A 139 -5.33 21.58 -21.76
C ALA A 139 -6.34 21.73 -22.90
N LEU A 140 -7.35 20.87 -22.96
CA LEU A 140 -8.48 20.95 -23.90
C LEU A 140 -9.60 21.92 -23.44
N LYS A 141 -9.32 22.79 -22.45
CA LYS A 141 -10.26 23.77 -21.87
C LYS A 141 -11.50 23.17 -21.24
N LYS A 142 -11.42 21.93 -20.72
CA LYS A 142 -12.49 21.22 -20.01
C LYS A 142 -12.08 20.89 -18.55
N PRO A 143 -11.91 21.91 -17.67
CA PRO A 143 -11.32 21.73 -16.35
C PRO A 143 -12.24 21.08 -15.30
N PHE A 144 -13.51 20.89 -15.58
CA PHE A 144 -14.52 20.46 -14.59
C PHE A 144 -14.12 19.18 -13.86
N LEU A 145 -13.71 18.13 -14.58
CA LEU A 145 -13.30 16.86 -13.97
C LEU A 145 -12.03 16.97 -13.14
N ALA A 146 -11.08 17.82 -13.55
CA ALA A 146 -9.88 18.09 -12.78
C ALA A 146 -10.23 18.78 -11.45
N ILE A 147 -11.08 19.81 -11.49
CA ILE A 147 -11.55 20.52 -10.30
C ILE A 147 -12.26 19.54 -9.34
N ALA A 148 -13.20 18.76 -9.86
CA ALA A 148 -13.94 17.79 -9.06
C ALA A 148 -13.01 16.75 -8.42
N MET A 149 -12.06 16.19 -9.19
CA MET A 149 -11.06 15.23 -8.69
C MET A 149 -10.21 15.84 -7.56
N TRP A 150 -9.68 17.04 -7.74
CA TRP A 150 -8.83 17.66 -6.73
C TRP A 150 -9.58 18.05 -5.46
N ILE A 151 -10.82 18.57 -5.58
CA ILE A 151 -11.66 18.84 -4.42
C ILE A 151 -11.93 17.56 -3.65
N THR A 152 -12.36 16.50 -4.33
CA THR A 152 -12.63 15.20 -3.70
C THR A 152 -11.39 14.64 -3.02
N TYR A 153 -10.24 14.69 -3.69
CA TYR A 153 -8.98 14.21 -3.14
C TYR A 153 -8.59 14.95 -1.85
N TRP A 154 -8.57 16.28 -1.89
CA TRP A 154 -8.16 17.08 -0.73
C TRP A 154 -9.16 17.02 0.42
N CYS A 155 -10.45 16.98 0.14
CA CYS A 155 -11.46 16.73 1.17
C CYS A 155 -11.23 15.38 1.87
N GLY A 156 -10.97 14.32 1.11
CA GLY A 156 -10.62 13.01 1.65
C GLY A 156 -9.33 13.01 2.46
N ALA A 157 -8.26 13.61 1.93
CA ALA A 157 -6.96 13.70 2.59
C ALA A 157 -7.02 14.48 3.91
N ILE A 158 -7.71 15.62 3.93
CA ILE A 158 -7.90 16.44 5.13
C ILE A 158 -8.79 15.71 6.14
N GLY A 159 -9.91 15.13 5.70
CA GLY A 159 -10.80 14.36 6.57
C GLY A 159 -10.07 13.19 7.25
N MET A 160 -9.27 12.45 6.49
CA MET A 160 -8.46 11.35 7.02
C MET A 160 -7.32 11.82 7.92
N ALA A 161 -6.72 12.97 7.63
CA ALA A 161 -5.73 13.57 8.52
C ALA A 161 -6.36 13.92 9.87
N ILE A 162 -7.54 14.56 9.89
CA ILE A 162 -8.28 14.90 11.11
C ILE A 162 -8.59 13.63 11.92
N LEU A 163 -9.05 12.56 11.26
CA LEU A 163 -9.34 11.28 11.93
C LEU A 163 -8.09 10.62 12.51
N SER A 164 -6.96 10.70 11.80
CA SER A 164 -5.70 10.13 12.25
C SER A 164 -5.11 10.88 13.46
N VAL A 165 -5.34 12.19 13.55
CA VAL A 165 -4.82 13.04 14.62
C VAL A 165 -5.63 12.95 15.91
N LYS A 166 -6.89 12.53 15.86
CA LYS A 166 -7.75 12.44 17.07
C LYS A 166 -7.20 11.54 18.18
N ASN A 167 -6.36 10.58 17.83
CA ASN A 167 -5.83 9.56 18.73
C ASN A 167 -4.41 9.86 19.23
N GLU A 168 -3.79 10.98 18.85
CA GLU A 168 -2.40 11.31 19.18
C GLU A 168 -2.25 12.73 19.73
N ALA A 169 -1.16 12.99 20.45
CA ALA A 169 -0.85 14.33 20.96
C ALA A 169 -0.76 15.33 19.80
N LYS A 170 -1.65 16.31 19.78
CA LYS A 170 -1.75 17.34 18.73
C LYS A 170 -0.45 18.14 18.64
N HIS A 171 0.18 18.11 17.48
CA HIS A 171 1.35 18.93 17.16
C HIS A 171 1.17 19.58 15.80
N ILE A 172 1.70 20.80 15.64
CA ILE A 172 1.52 21.59 14.41
C ILE A 172 2.02 20.88 13.14
N CYS A 173 3.04 20.03 13.25
CA CYS A 173 3.54 19.27 12.12
C CYS A 173 2.49 18.31 11.50
N GLN A 174 1.44 17.95 12.24
CA GLN A 174 0.35 17.12 11.71
C GLN A 174 -0.46 17.80 10.60
N LEU A 175 -0.38 19.11 10.48
CA LEU A 175 -0.94 19.84 9.33
C LEU A 175 -0.28 19.44 8.00
N LEU A 176 0.91 18.85 8.03
CA LEU A 176 1.58 18.34 6.84
C LEU A 176 1.04 16.98 6.36
N LEU A 177 0.22 16.31 7.16
CA LEU A 177 -0.25 14.95 6.89
C LEU A 177 -0.98 14.80 5.54
N PRO A 178 -1.90 15.69 5.12
CA PRO A 178 -2.52 15.60 3.81
C PRO A 178 -1.52 15.67 2.66
N GLY A 179 -0.49 16.55 2.78
CA GLY A 179 0.59 16.66 1.79
C GLY A 179 1.45 15.40 1.73
N ILE A 180 1.72 14.76 2.89
CA ILE A 180 2.44 13.49 2.93
C ILE A 180 1.61 12.39 2.26
N PHE A 181 0.32 12.29 2.52
CA PHE A 181 -0.56 11.34 1.81
C PHE A 181 -0.45 11.50 0.29
N PHE A 182 -0.49 12.74 -0.19
CA PHE A 182 -0.34 13.03 -1.62
C PHE A 182 0.98 12.50 -2.18
N LEU A 183 2.10 12.78 -1.50
CA LEU A 183 3.42 12.30 -1.93
C LEU A 183 3.51 10.78 -1.94
N LEU A 184 2.92 10.09 -0.95
CA LEU A 184 2.91 8.63 -0.87
C LEU A 184 2.06 8.01 -1.99
N HIS A 185 0.87 8.56 -2.26
CA HIS A 185 0.01 8.09 -3.35
C HIS A 185 0.65 8.31 -4.72
N LEU A 186 1.23 9.48 -4.93
CA LEU A 186 1.94 9.79 -6.17
C LEU A 186 3.12 8.83 -6.38
N SER A 187 3.95 8.63 -5.34
CA SER A 187 5.09 7.71 -5.41
C SER A 187 4.67 6.27 -5.71
N TYR A 188 3.65 5.78 -5.02
CA TYR A 188 3.12 4.43 -5.26
C TYR A 188 2.55 4.30 -6.68
N GLY A 189 1.71 5.24 -7.11
CA GLY A 189 1.10 5.22 -8.44
C GLY A 189 2.13 5.29 -9.55
N MET A 190 3.15 6.15 -9.42
CA MET A 190 4.28 6.20 -10.37
C MET A 190 5.06 4.90 -10.42
N GLY A 191 5.33 4.28 -9.27
CA GLY A 191 5.90 2.94 -9.21
C GLY A 191 5.06 1.92 -9.95
N SER A 192 3.72 1.96 -9.79
CA SER A 192 2.81 1.05 -10.49
C SER A 192 2.83 1.26 -12.01
N VAL A 193 2.92 2.50 -12.50
CA VAL A 193 3.06 2.78 -13.94
C VAL A 193 4.34 2.14 -14.49
N VAL A 194 5.47 2.35 -13.80
CA VAL A 194 6.76 1.77 -14.21
C VAL A 194 6.73 0.24 -14.13
N GLY A 195 6.18 -0.31 -13.06
CA GLY A 195 6.03 -1.76 -12.89
C GLY A 195 5.15 -2.41 -13.96
N MET A 196 4.07 -1.73 -14.39
CA MET A 196 3.24 -2.18 -15.50
C MET A 196 4.03 -2.25 -16.81
N GLY A 197 4.84 -1.22 -17.11
CA GLY A 197 5.73 -1.24 -18.26
C GLY A 197 6.74 -2.40 -18.25
N LYS A 198 7.35 -2.65 -17.07
CA LYS A 198 8.27 -3.79 -16.89
C LYS A 198 7.55 -5.14 -17.09
N MET A 199 6.37 -5.31 -16.48
CA MET A 199 5.56 -6.52 -16.63
C MET A 199 5.24 -6.81 -18.10
N ILE A 200 4.83 -5.79 -18.87
CA ILE A 200 4.54 -5.93 -20.30
C ILE A 200 5.81 -6.33 -21.06
N LYS A 201 6.93 -5.65 -20.80
CA LYS A 201 8.22 -5.98 -21.43
C LYS A 201 8.62 -7.43 -21.15
N ASP A 202 8.55 -7.87 -19.89
CA ASP A 202 8.91 -9.24 -19.49
C ASP A 202 8.04 -10.30 -20.18
N LYS A 203 6.75 -9.99 -20.40
CA LYS A 203 5.83 -10.88 -21.15
C LYS A 203 6.17 -10.97 -22.65
N ILE A 204 6.64 -9.87 -23.24
CA ILE A 204 7.04 -9.85 -24.67
C ILE A 204 8.36 -10.59 -24.86
N THR A 205 9.31 -10.42 -23.97
CA THR A 205 10.67 -11.02 -24.07
C THR A 205 10.68 -12.52 -23.76
N LYS A 206 9.66 -13.04 -23.03
CA LYS A 206 9.53 -14.48 -22.72
C LYS A 206 8.72 -15.27 -23.76
N LYS A 207 8.20 -14.62 -24.78
CA LYS A 207 7.62 -15.23 -25.98
C LYS A 207 8.68 -15.37 -27.08
#